data_636088232defb74a358b730347fad5fb
#
_entry.id   636088232defb74a358b730347fad5fb
#
_cell.length_a   1.000
_cell.length_b   1.000
_cell.length_c   1.000
_cell.angle_alpha   90.00
_cell.angle_beta   90.00
_cell.angle_gamma   90.00
#
_symmetry.space_group_name_H-M   'P 1'
#
loop_
_entity.id
_entity.type
_entity.pdbx_description
1 polymer ?
#
loop_
_entity_poly.entity_id
_entity_poly.type
_entity_poly.pdbx_seq_one_letter_code
_entity_poly.pdbx_strand_id
1 'polypeptide(L)'
;MKKPVIGILGAHMSNNGGPAPVPADYVNHAYCSGVENAGGIPILLPVLKDPTDMDPVLAMCDGLLIPGGVDVDPRFYGEDPSPLLGSLDSAMDRFWIHAANYALEHNMPVLGICRGLQLVNVAFGGSLYQDLSYMNPDHMLHSQKQNRDYLIHQVTIDAD
;
A
#
# COMPACT_ATOMS: atom_id res chain seq x y z
N MET A 1 12.64 10.41 24.71
CA MET A 1 11.34 9.78 24.33
C MET A 1 11.64 8.49 23.55
N LYS A 2 10.82 7.42 23.74
CA LYS A 2 10.93 6.19 22.95
C LYS A 2 10.55 6.52 21.51
N LYS A 3 11.34 6.07 20.52
CA LYS A 3 10.99 6.21 19.11
C LYS A 3 9.83 5.30 18.78
N PRO A 4 8.81 5.75 18.02
CA PRO A 4 7.72 4.89 17.59
C PRO A 4 8.19 3.84 16.59
N VAL A 5 7.64 2.65 16.71
CA VAL A 5 7.85 1.53 15.78
C VAL A 5 6.74 1.56 14.73
N ILE A 6 7.10 1.69 13.45
CA ILE A 6 6.17 1.76 12.34
C ILE A 6 6.27 0.50 11.49
N GLY A 7 5.20 -0.29 11.49
CA GLY A 7 5.06 -1.42 10.60
C GLY A 7 4.85 -0.94 9.16
N ILE A 8 5.65 -1.42 8.21
CA ILE A 8 5.49 -1.13 6.78
C ILE A 8 5.10 -2.43 6.09
N LEU A 9 3.92 -2.46 5.46
CA LEU A 9 3.45 -3.66 4.77
C LEU A 9 4.33 -3.96 3.56
N GLY A 10 4.84 -5.18 3.50
CA GLY A 10 5.62 -5.70 2.38
C GLY A 10 4.74 -6.10 1.21
N ALA A 11 5.34 -6.18 0.04
CA ALA A 11 4.74 -6.67 -1.18
C ALA A 11 5.55 -7.83 -1.76
N HIS A 12 4.89 -8.73 -2.48
CA HIS A 12 5.57 -9.79 -3.20
C HIS A 12 6.34 -9.26 -4.41
N MET A 13 7.52 -9.81 -4.65
CA MET A 13 8.24 -9.63 -5.90
C MET A 13 9.00 -10.91 -6.26
N SER A 14 9.32 -11.05 -7.54
CA SER A 14 10.29 -12.02 -8.01
C SER A 14 11.59 -11.33 -8.32
N ASN A 15 12.64 -11.66 -7.59
CA ASN A 15 13.98 -11.16 -7.90
C ASN A 15 14.61 -11.99 -9.01
N ASN A 16 14.80 -11.35 -10.18
CA ASN A 16 15.34 -11.98 -11.38
C ASN A 16 16.86 -11.75 -11.57
N GLY A 17 17.56 -11.28 -10.54
CA GLY A 17 18.99 -11.00 -10.59
C GLY A 17 19.92 -12.24 -10.52
N GLY A 18 19.36 -13.46 -10.41
CA GLY A 18 20.08 -14.72 -10.32
C GLY A 18 19.71 -15.71 -11.43
N PRO A 19 20.23 -16.94 -11.37
CA PRO A 19 19.99 -18.00 -12.38
C PRO A 19 18.53 -18.49 -12.41
N ALA A 20 17.74 -18.21 -11.37
CA ALA A 20 16.30 -18.47 -11.30
C ALA A 20 15.59 -17.36 -10.52
N PRO A 21 14.30 -17.08 -10.81
CA PRO A 21 13.51 -16.15 -10.02
C PRO A 21 13.42 -16.61 -8.56
N VAL A 22 13.65 -15.69 -7.62
CA VAL A 22 13.51 -15.95 -6.18
C VAL A 22 12.35 -15.10 -5.66
N PRO A 23 11.29 -15.73 -5.10
CA PRO A 23 10.24 -14.98 -4.41
C PRO A 23 10.82 -14.20 -3.23
N ALA A 24 10.38 -12.96 -3.05
CA ALA A 24 10.82 -12.10 -1.96
C ALA A 24 9.68 -11.18 -1.52
N ASP A 25 9.67 -10.85 -0.24
CA ASP A 25 8.91 -9.71 0.26
C ASP A 25 9.79 -8.47 0.27
N TYR A 26 9.25 -7.36 -0.19
CA TYR A 26 10.01 -6.12 -0.30
C TYR A 26 9.18 -4.89 0.03
N VAL A 27 9.86 -3.81 0.31
CA VAL A 27 9.32 -2.44 0.29
C VAL A 27 10.35 -1.51 -0.34
N ASN A 28 9.89 -0.47 -1.03
CA ASN A 28 10.81 0.53 -1.55
C ASN A 28 11.50 1.24 -0.38
N HIS A 29 12.83 1.34 -0.44
CA HIS A 29 13.66 1.92 0.62
C HIS A 29 13.24 3.35 1.02
N ALA A 30 12.64 4.11 0.11
CA ALA A 30 12.15 5.46 0.40
C ALA A 30 11.12 5.50 1.52
N TYR A 31 10.29 4.46 1.70
CA TYR A 31 9.34 4.38 2.82
C TYR A 31 10.08 4.21 4.17
N CYS A 32 11.10 3.35 4.19
CA CYS A 32 11.93 3.18 5.39
C CYS A 32 12.63 4.49 5.76
N SER A 33 13.28 5.14 4.77
CA SER A 33 13.94 6.44 4.97
C SER A 33 12.97 7.53 5.41
N GLY A 34 11.74 7.53 4.89
CA GLY A 34 10.70 8.47 5.31
C GLY A 34 10.35 8.32 6.79
N VAL A 35 10.17 7.09 7.26
CA VAL A 35 9.91 6.79 8.68
C VAL A 35 11.10 7.18 9.56
N GLU A 36 12.33 6.85 9.15
CA GLU A 36 13.55 7.21 9.88
C GLU A 36 13.72 8.73 10.01
N ASN A 37 13.53 9.47 8.90
CA ASN A 37 13.63 10.93 8.87
C ASN A 37 12.55 11.60 9.73
N ALA A 38 11.39 10.96 9.90
CA ALA A 38 10.34 11.40 10.81
C ALA A 38 10.60 11.00 12.28
N GLY A 39 11.71 10.31 12.57
CA GLY A 39 12.11 9.91 13.92
C GLY A 39 11.55 8.57 14.38
N GLY A 40 10.90 7.79 13.51
CA GLY A 40 10.41 6.43 13.78
C GLY A 40 11.46 5.34 13.55
N ILE A 41 11.07 4.10 13.83
CA ILE A 41 11.81 2.87 13.53
C ILE A 41 10.96 2.07 12.54
N PRO A 42 11.40 1.88 11.27
CA PRO A 42 10.66 1.10 10.31
C PRO A 42 10.86 -0.40 10.55
N ILE A 43 9.78 -1.18 10.47
CA ILE A 43 9.81 -2.65 10.44
C ILE A 43 9.05 -3.12 9.19
N LEU A 44 9.70 -3.90 8.33
CA LEU A 44 9.04 -4.55 7.20
C LEU A 44 8.20 -5.72 7.72
N LEU A 45 6.91 -5.74 7.37
CA LEU A 45 5.96 -6.81 7.66
C LEU A 45 5.78 -7.67 6.40
N PRO A 46 6.30 -8.90 6.36
CA PRO A 46 6.17 -9.78 5.19
C PRO A 46 4.73 -10.22 4.98
N VAL A 47 4.37 -10.56 3.74
CA VAL A 47 3.04 -11.10 3.42
C VAL A 47 2.94 -12.55 3.89
N LEU A 48 2.12 -12.80 4.90
CA LEU A 48 1.93 -14.15 5.43
C LEU A 48 0.75 -14.85 4.74
N LYS A 49 0.83 -16.18 4.68
CA LYS A 49 -0.24 -17.02 4.12
C LYS A 49 -1.54 -16.90 4.93
N ASP A 50 -1.42 -16.93 6.26
CA ASP A 50 -2.51 -16.60 7.19
C ASP A 50 -2.24 -15.20 7.74
N PRO A 51 -3.07 -14.21 7.41
CA PRO A 51 -2.87 -12.85 7.89
C PRO A 51 -2.90 -12.71 9.41
N THR A 52 -3.65 -13.56 10.12
CA THR A 52 -3.80 -13.50 11.59
C THR A 52 -2.50 -13.86 12.33
N ASP A 53 -1.59 -14.58 11.68
CA ASP A 53 -0.26 -14.88 12.25
C ASP A 53 0.58 -13.60 12.45
N MET A 54 0.18 -12.47 11.82
CA MET A 54 0.86 -11.18 11.98
C MET A 54 0.36 -10.37 13.19
N ASP A 55 -0.77 -10.69 13.77
CA ASP A 55 -1.38 -9.92 14.86
C ASP A 55 -0.44 -9.65 16.04
N PRO A 56 0.38 -10.64 16.50
CA PRO A 56 1.34 -10.38 17.57
C PRO A 56 2.41 -9.35 17.20
N VAL A 57 2.77 -9.26 15.92
CA VAL A 57 3.76 -8.29 15.44
C VAL A 57 3.10 -6.91 15.25
N LEU A 58 1.88 -6.88 14.72
CA LEU A 58 1.08 -5.65 14.64
C LEU A 58 0.89 -5.02 16.02
N ALA A 59 0.65 -5.83 17.05
CA ALA A 59 0.51 -5.36 18.42
C ALA A 59 1.78 -4.67 18.99
N MET A 60 2.94 -4.91 18.40
CA MET A 60 4.20 -4.25 18.80
C MET A 60 4.45 -2.93 18.04
N CYS A 61 3.65 -2.62 17.03
CA CYS A 61 3.78 -1.41 16.24
C CYS A 61 3.01 -0.25 16.88
N ASP A 62 3.60 0.94 16.85
CA ASP A 62 2.94 2.18 17.27
C ASP A 62 2.17 2.85 16.12
N GLY A 63 2.29 2.35 14.89
CA GLY A 63 1.58 2.80 13.69
C GLY A 63 1.83 1.90 12.48
N LEU A 64 0.99 2.04 11.46
CA LEU A 64 1.02 1.25 10.23
C LEU A 64 1.20 2.16 9.00
N LEU A 65 2.14 1.82 8.13
CA LEU A 65 2.31 2.43 6.82
C LEU A 65 1.96 1.40 5.75
N ILE A 66 0.99 1.75 4.91
CA ILE A 66 0.56 0.94 3.76
C ILE A 66 1.09 1.59 2.48
N PRO A 67 2.07 0.98 1.80
CA PRO A 67 2.74 1.60 0.66
C PRO A 67 1.92 1.55 -0.65
N GLY A 68 2.49 2.09 -1.72
CA GLY A 68 1.99 1.93 -3.08
C GLY A 68 2.24 0.52 -3.63
N GLY A 69 1.61 0.20 -4.75
CA GLY A 69 1.74 -1.12 -5.38
C GLY A 69 0.87 -1.28 -6.62
N VAL A 70 0.60 -2.54 -6.98
CA VAL A 70 -0.31 -2.96 -8.05
C VAL A 70 -1.78 -2.66 -7.69
N ASP A 71 -2.72 -2.88 -8.59
CA ASP A 71 -4.14 -2.61 -8.32
C ASP A 71 -4.70 -3.51 -7.22
N VAL A 72 -5.74 -3.02 -6.55
CA VAL A 72 -6.51 -3.81 -5.57
C VAL A 72 -7.50 -4.69 -6.32
N ASP A 73 -7.55 -5.96 -5.97
CA ASP A 73 -8.46 -6.92 -6.58
C ASP A 73 -9.93 -6.49 -6.35
N PRO A 74 -10.70 -6.23 -7.42
CA PRO A 74 -12.07 -5.72 -7.32
C PRO A 74 -13.02 -6.65 -6.57
N ARG A 75 -12.71 -7.93 -6.46
CA ARG A 75 -13.50 -8.87 -5.67
C ARG A 75 -13.57 -8.52 -4.19
N PHE A 76 -12.59 -7.76 -3.68
CA PHE A 76 -12.63 -7.27 -2.30
C PHE A 76 -13.61 -6.10 -2.08
N TYR A 77 -14.11 -5.49 -3.14
CA TYR A 77 -15.20 -4.51 -3.08
C TYR A 77 -16.41 -4.89 -3.93
N GLY A 78 -16.57 -6.21 -4.20
CA GLY A 78 -17.80 -6.79 -4.77
C GLY A 78 -17.98 -6.57 -6.27
N GLU A 79 -16.91 -6.31 -7.00
CA GLU A 79 -16.94 -6.11 -8.46
C GLU A 79 -16.15 -7.18 -9.20
N ASP A 80 -16.49 -7.39 -10.48
CA ASP A 80 -15.72 -8.23 -11.40
C ASP A 80 -14.56 -7.42 -12.01
N PRO A 81 -13.42 -8.05 -12.35
CA PRO A 81 -12.30 -7.40 -13.01
C PRO A 81 -12.69 -6.81 -14.37
N SER A 82 -12.37 -5.54 -14.59
CA SER A 82 -12.59 -4.84 -15.86
C SER A 82 -11.43 -5.06 -16.85
N PRO A 83 -11.63 -4.84 -18.17
CA PRO A 83 -10.59 -5.05 -19.17
C PRO A 83 -9.35 -4.13 -19.03
N LEU A 84 -9.48 -2.99 -18.35
CA LEU A 84 -8.38 -2.02 -18.16
C LEU A 84 -7.67 -2.18 -16.81
N LEU A 85 -8.11 -3.11 -15.98
CA LEU A 85 -7.48 -3.40 -14.69
C LEU A 85 -6.03 -3.85 -14.88
N GLY A 86 -5.12 -3.35 -14.04
CA GLY A 86 -3.71 -3.73 -14.05
C GLY A 86 -3.43 -5.06 -13.36
N SER A 87 -2.18 -5.25 -12.95
CA SER A 87 -1.76 -6.47 -12.24
C SER A 87 -2.36 -6.53 -10.84
N LEU A 88 -2.68 -7.74 -10.38
CA LEU A 88 -3.28 -8.04 -9.08
C LEU A 88 -2.37 -8.95 -8.25
N ASP A 89 -2.50 -8.84 -6.93
CA ASP A 89 -1.99 -9.80 -5.96
C ASP A 89 -3.01 -9.98 -4.83
N SER A 90 -3.95 -10.89 -5.04
CA SER A 90 -5.06 -11.13 -4.09
C SER A 90 -4.60 -11.68 -2.74
N ALA A 91 -3.42 -12.35 -2.67
CA ALA A 91 -2.87 -12.82 -1.40
C ALA A 91 -2.35 -11.64 -0.58
N MET A 92 -1.63 -10.73 -1.23
CA MET A 92 -1.18 -9.47 -0.64
C MET A 92 -2.37 -8.59 -0.23
N ASP A 93 -3.41 -8.46 -1.07
CA ASP A 93 -4.62 -7.70 -0.73
C ASP A 93 -5.29 -8.21 0.54
N ARG A 94 -5.48 -9.53 0.64
CA ARG A 94 -6.07 -10.14 1.84
C ARG A 94 -5.26 -9.81 3.11
N PHE A 95 -3.95 -9.91 3.01
CA PHE A 95 -3.05 -9.61 4.12
C PHE A 95 -3.12 -8.12 4.51
N TRP A 96 -3.08 -7.22 3.51
CA TRP A 96 -3.09 -5.78 3.76
C TRP A 96 -4.43 -5.28 4.29
N ILE A 97 -5.56 -5.83 3.80
CA ILE A 97 -6.91 -5.53 4.32
C ILE A 97 -7.03 -5.98 5.77
N HIS A 98 -6.52 -7.19 6.10
CA HIS A 98 -6.48 -7.66 7.48
C HIS A 98 -5.70 -6.71 8.38
N ALA A 99 -4.49 -6.32 7.97
CA ALA A 99 -3.65 -5.40 8.76
C ALA A 99 -4.31 -4.02 8.94
N ALA A 100 -5.00 -3.51 7.90
CA ALA A 100 -5.75 -2.26 7.99
C ALA A 100 -6.92 -2.36 8.98
N ASN A 101 -7.69 -3.45 8.93
CA ASN A 101 -8.78 -3.71 9.87
C ASN A 101 -8.26 -3.88 11.31
N TYR A 102 -7.18 -4.62 11.50
CA TYR A 102 -6.53 -4.74 12.80
C TYR A 102 -6.16 -3.37 13.38
N ALA A 103 -5.53 -2.52 12.56
CA ALA A 103 -5.14 -1.18 12.99
C ALA A 103 -6.35 -0.32 13.37
N LEU A 104 -7.46 -0.42 12.62
CA LEU A 104 -8.71 0.27 12.93
C LEU A 104 -9.30 -0.20 14.27
N GLU A 105 -9.43 -1.51 14.47
CA GLU A 105 -10.00 -2.10 15.69
C GLU A 105 -9.20 -1.75 16.95
N HIS A 106 -7.88 -1.55 16.78
CA HIS A 106 -6.97 -1.20 17.89
C HIS A 106 -6.64 0.29 17.99
N ASN A 107 -7.33 1.16 17.22
CA ASN A 107 -7.07 2.61 17.16
C ASN A 107 -5.61 2.96 16.85
N MET A 108 -4.94 2.12 16.05
CA MET A 108 -3.57 2.34 15.60
C MET A 108 -3.57 3.37 14.47
N PRO A 109 -2.68 4.40 14.50
CA PRO A 109 -2.52 5.32 13.38
C PRO A 109 -2.13 4.61 12.09
N VAL A 110 -2.78 4.97 10.97
CA VAL A 110 -2.51 4.40 9.64
C VAL A 110 -2.20 5.51 8.65
N LEU A 111 -1.15 5.32 7.85
CA LEU A 111 -0.85 6.14 6.69
C LEU A 111 -0.87 5.28 5.42
N GLY A 112 -1.86 5.49 4.55
CA GLY A 112 -1.93 4.88 3.22
C GLY A 112 -1.35 5.80 2.15
N ILE A 113 -0.43 5.30 1.32
CA ILE A 113 0.21 6.06 0.24
C ILE A 113 -0.14 5.40 -1.09
N CYS A 114 -0.67 6.18 -2.07
CA CYS A 114 -1.06 5.70 -3.40
C CYS A 114 -2.05 4.52 -3.28
N ARG A 115 -1.67 3.32 -3.70
CA ARG A 115 -2.47 2.11 -3.51
C ARG A 115 -2.88 1.89 -2.04
N GLY A 116 -2.03 2.25 -1.08
CA GLY A 116 -2.35 2.13 0.35
C GLY A 116 -3.58 2.93 0.75
N LEU A 117 -3.79 4.13 0.19
CA LEU A 117 -5.01 4.91 0.38
C LEU A 117 -6.23 4.20 -0.22
N GLN A 118 -6.08 3.63 -1.42
CA GLN A 118 -7.14 2.87 -2.09
C GLN A 118 -7.54 1.65 -1.27
N LEU A 119 -6.57 0.92 -0.75
CA LEU A 119 -6.82 -0.25 0.08
C LEU A 119 -7.50 0.10 1.40
N VAL A 120 -7.11 1.19 2.06
CA VAL A 120 -7.81 1.69 3.25
C VAL A 120 -9.28 1.99 2.92
N ASN A 121 -9.58 2.65 1.78
CA ASN A 121 -10.95 2.87 1.34
C ASN A 121 -11.74 1.56 1.20
N VAL A 122 -11.13 0.53 0.60
CA VAL A 122 -11.76 -0.80 0.45
C VAL A 122 -11.95 -1.48 1.81
N ALA A 123 -10.97 -1.42 2.70
CA ALA A 123 -11.09 -1.97 4.06
C ALA A 123 -12.24 -1.33 4.87
N PHE A 124 -12.56 -0.06 4.58
CA PHE A 124 -13.73 0.64 5.16
C PHE A 124 -15.04 0.39 4.38
N GLY A 125 -15.07 -0.55 3.45
CA GLY A 125 -16.26 -0.90 2.66
C GLY A 125 -16.53 0.00 1.46
N GLY A 126 -15.58 0.83 1.06
CA GLY A 126 -15.64 1.62 -0.16
C GLY A 126 -15.29 0.81 -1.41
N SER A 127 -15.51 1.41 -2.59
CA SER A 127 -15.14 0.86 -3.89
C SER A 127 -14.16 1.78 -4.63
N LEU A 128 -13.62 1.31 -5.75
CA LEU A 128 -12.63 2.01 -6.56
C LEU A 128 -13.07 2.05 -8.03
N TYR A 129 -12.71 3.12 -8.73
CA TYR A 129 -12.64 3.06 -10.18
C TYR A 129 -11.45 2.18 -10.57
N GLN A 130 -11.69 1.10 -11.32
CA GLN A 130 -10.66 0.15 -11.74
C GLN A 130 -9.70 0.74 -12.78
N ASP A 131 -10.11 1.83 -13.46
CA ASP A 131 -9.28 2.68 -14.31
C ASP A 131 -9.83 4.11 -14.28
N LEU A 132 -8.94 5.11 -14.33
CA LEU A 132 -9.33 6.53 -14.26
C LEU A 132 -10.18 6.97 -15.45
N SER A 133 -10.06 6.32 -16.60
CA SER A 133 -10.89 6.61 -17.80
C SER A 133 -12.37 6.32 -17.59
N TYR A 134 -12.73 5.44 -16.64
CA TYR A 134 -14.14 5.20 -16.29
C TYR A 134 -14.77 6.36 -15.52
N MET A 135 -13.95 7.15 -14.82
CA MET A 135 -14.41 8.36 -14.14
C MET A 135 -14.39 9.57 -15.10
N ASN A 136 -13.29 9.75 -15.81
CA ASN A 136 -13.08 10.87 -16.73
C ASN A 136 -12.15 10.44 -17.88
N PRO A 137 -12.63 10.34 -19.13
CA PRO A 137 -11.79 9.96 -20.27
C PRO A 137 -10.67 10.98 -20.56
N ASP A 138 -10.83 12.24 -20.14
CA ASP A 138 -9.85 13.32 -20.33
C ASP A 138 -8.95 13.52 -19.08
N HIS A 139 -8.76 12.46 -18.26
CA HIS A 139 -7.91 12.52 -17.08
C HIS A 139 -6.45 12.86 -17.42
N MET A 140 -5.79 13.55 -16.50
CA MET A 140 -4.36 13.88 -16.62
C MET A 140 -3.49 12.64 -16.54
N LEU A 141 -2.26 12.73 -17.08
CA LEU A 141 -1.27 11.66 -16.98
C LEU A 141 -0.83 11.46 -15.52
N HIS A 142 -1.24 10.34 -14.91
CA HIS A 142 -0.85 9.96 -13.54
C HIS A 142 0.30 8.94 -13.49
N SER A 143 0.64 8.30 -14.62
CA SER A 143 1.75 7.36 -14.73
C SER A 143 2.88 7.99 -15.56
N GLN A 144 3.71 8.78 -14.90
CA GLN A 144 4.83 9.48 -15.58
C GLN A 144 5.96 8.52 -15.94
N LYS A 145 6.59 8.79 -17.10
CA LYS A 145 7.78 8.08 -17.59
C LYS A 145 9.10 8.79 -17.23
N GLN A 146 9.01 9.99 -16.72
CA GLN A 146 10.13 10.80 -16.25
C GLN A 146 10.69 10.25 -14.93
N ASN A 147 11.85 10.76 -14.51
CA ASN A 147 12.40 10.46 -13.19
C ASN A 147 11.39 10.82 -12.09
N ARG A 148 11.38 10.07 -10.99
CA ARG A 148 10.38 10.21 -9.90
C ARG A 148 10.44 11.55 -9.18
N ASP A 149 11.57 12.25 -9.26
CA ASP A 149 11.78 13.59 -8.72
C ASP A 149 11.28 14.71 -9.62
N TYR A 150 10.85 14.39 -10.87
CA TYR A 150 10.29 15.37 -11.81
C TYR A 150 8.82 15.67 -11.47
N LEU A 151 8.52 16.92 -11.15
CA LEU A 151 7.17 17.39 -10.82
C LEU A 151 6.37 17.65 -12.09
N ILE A 152 5.33 16.84 -12.35
CA ILE A 152 4.50 16.95 -13.57
C ILE A 152 3.13 17.59 -13.34
N HIS A 153 2.67 17.71 -12.10
CA HIS A 153 1.38 18.29 -11.78
C HIS A 153 1.53 19.53 -10.90
N GLN A 154 0.62 20.47 -11.09
CA GLN A 154 0.39 21.57 -10.15
C GLN A 154 -0.79 21.21 -9.26
N VAL A 155 -0.73 21.56 -7.99
CA VAL A 155 -1.81 21.41 -7.02
C VAL A 155 -2.10 22.74 -6.36
N THR A 156 -3.36 22.99 -6.04
CA THR A 156 -3.78 24.10 -5.19
C THR A 156 -3.94 23.57 -3.77
N ILE A 157 -3.36 24.28 -2.81
CA ILE A 157 -3.50 23.96 -1.39
C ILE A 157 -4.39 25.02 -0.80
N ASP A 158 -5.57 24.62 -0.30
CA ASP A 158 -6.45 25.51 0.43
C ASP A 158 -5.84 25.82 1.79
N ALA A 159 -5.99 27.07 2.23
CA ALA A 159 -5.33 27.61 3.42
C ALA A 159 -6.21 27.51 4.68
N ASP A 160 -7.03 26.45 4.81
CA ASP A 160 -7.90 26.23 6.00
C ASP A 160 -7.17 25.47 7.11
#